data_39f5d4768d577af2d9ccb5a8465d2bf9
#
_entry.id   39f5d4768d577af2d9ccb5a8465d2bf9
#
_cell.length_a   1.000
_cell.length_b   1.000
_cell.length_c   1.000
_cell.angle_alpha   90.00
_cell.angle_beta   90.00
_cell.angle_gamma   90.00
#
_symmetry.space_group_name_H-M   'P 1'
#
loop_
_entity.id
_entity.type
_entity.pdbx_description
1 polymer ?
#
loop_
_entity_poly.entity_id
_entity_poly.type
_entity_poly.pdbx_seq_one_letter_code
_entity_poly.pdbx_strand_id
1 'polypeptide(L)'
;MAPVAYDPINAIDLGYLRNQAQATMAELVNNLPPLQQSRVRGIPLVPDDEVGEVNAFAACTQGGKSIMAISDGLLDVAAHLAQARAIDETFGLRKVDEYVAFVARNQRPKSPVVRPPLGFFDAAQSMDGRKVQRQHQLFEEQLAFILGHELGHHYLGHLPCTAGNVTASEIGRVLTDVVPAFNQQFELAADMAGTNNVLTTGARRAGYHYTEGGALLTMRFFGGVDQLSPIDILFGFELTHPPSGIRIPVIQQTANAFRATGGQGLPIFGF
;
A
#
# COMPACT_ATOMS: atom_id res chain seq x y z
N MET A 1 2.46 -28.21 0.55
CA MET A 1 3.40 -27.69 1.59
C MET A 1 2.92 -28.15 2.96
N ALA A 2 3.85 -28.35 3.91
CA ALA A 2 3.49 -28.65 5.29
C ALA A 2 2.85 -27.43 5.98
N PRO A 3 1.99 -27.62 7.00
CA PRO A 3 1.51 -26.54 7.85
C PRO A 3 2.67 -25.82 8.55
N VAL A 4 2.53 -24.51 8.76
CA VAL A 4 3.48 -23.70 9.52
C VAL A 4 3.03 -23.59 10.98
N ALA A 5 3.99 -23.47 11.92
CA ALA A 5 3.66 -23.35 13.35
C ALA A 5 3.33 -21.90 13.76
N TYR A 6 3.90 -20.93 13.08
CA TYR A 6 3.71 -19.49 13.31
C TYR A 6 3.89 -18.73 12.02
N ASP A 7 3.14 -17.64 11.84
CA ASP A 7 3.31 -16.71 10.75
C ASP A 7 3.05 -15.27 11.22
N PRO A 8 3.97 -14.32 10.96
CA PRO A 8 3.87 -12.95 11.47
C PRO A 8 2.74 -12.13 10.83
N ILE A 9 2.33 -12.45 9.60
CA ILE A 9 1.17 -11.79 8.96
C ILE A 9 -0.13 -12.30 9.60
N ASN A 10 -0.25 -13.59 9.87
CA ASN A 10 -1.39 -14.11 10.60
C ASN A 10 -1.49 -13.52 12.03
N ALA A 11 -0.35 -13.29 12.66
CA ALA A 11 -0.27 -12.73 14.02
C ALA A 11 -0.42 -11.20 14.07
N ILE A 12 -0.43 -10.52 12.92
CA ILE A 12 -0.36 -9.04 12.84
C ILE A 12 0.82 -8.51 13.67
N ASP A 13 2.00 -9.09 13.43
CA ASP A 13 3.24 -8.65 14.07
C ASP A 13 3.69 -7.32 13.45
N LEU A 14 3.35 -6.20 14.09
CA LEU A 14 3.67 -4.85 13.59
C LEU A 14 5.16 -4.63 13.38
N GLY A 15 6.03 -5.24 14.20
CA GLY A 15 7.47 -5.15 14.01
C GLY A 15 7.89 -5.76 12.68
N TYR A 16 7.36 -6.94 12.37
CA TYR A 16 7.59 -7.60 11.08
C TYR A 16 6.98 -6.78 9.93
N LEU A 17 5.73 -6.33 10.05
CA LEU A 17 5.03 -5.60 8.98
C LEU A 17 5.74 -4.29 8.63
N ARG A 18 6.19 -3.51 9.63
CA ARG A 18 6.99 -2.29 9.45
C ARG A 18 8.33 -2.58 8.77
N ASN A 19 9.02 -3.65 9.16
CA ASN A 19 10.27 -4.07 8.53
C ASN A 19 10.07 -4.46 7.06
N GLN A 20 8.96 -5.14 6.73
CA GLN A 20 8.62 -5.44 5.33
C GLN A 20 8.35 -4.17 4.52
N ALA A 21 7.67 -3.18 5.08
CA ALA A 21 7.48 -1.89 4.42
C ALA A 21 8.81 -1.19 4.11
N GLN A 22 9.74 -1.15 5.06
CA GLN A 22 11.09 -0.59 4.86
C GLN A 22 11.86 -1.34 3.77
N ALA A 23 11.84 -2.68 3.80
CA ALA A 23 12.53 -3.51 2.81
C ALA A 23 11.96 -3.32 1.41
N THR A 24 10.62 -3.29 1.29
CA THR A 24 9.92 -3.05 0.03
C THR A 24 10.22 -1.67 -0.54
N MET A 25 10.21 -0.62 0.29
CA MET A 25 10.59 0.73 -0.15
C MET A 25 12.02 0.77 -0.67
N ALA A 26 12.97 0.16 0.04
CA ALA A 26 14.37 0.11 -0.39
C ALA A 26 14.52 -0.62 -1.74
N GLU A 27 13.80 -1.71 -1.94
CA GLU A 27 13.79 -2.46 -3.20
C GLU A 27 13.23 -1.60 -4.35
N LEU A 28 12.11 -0.91 -4.14
CA LEU A 28 11.52 -0.01 -5.14
C LEU A 28 12.48 1.12 -5.53
N VAL A 29 13.09 1.80 -4.55
CA VAL A 29 14.06 2.87 -4.79
C VAL A 29 15.26 2.37 -5.59
N ASN A 30 15.79 1.18 -5.27
CA ASN A 30 16.94 0.61 -5.98
C ASN A 30 16.64 0.23 -7.44
N ASN A 31 15.37 0.04 -7.78
CA ASN A 31 14.92 -0.32 -9.13
C ASN A 31 14.44 0.88 -9.97
N LEU A 32 14.38 2.08 -9.40
CA LEU A 32 14.08 3.30 -10.15
C LEU A 32 15.20 3.66 -11.14
N PRO A 33 14.87 4.32 -12.27
CA PRO A 33 15.85 4.95 -13.13
C PRO A 33 16.73 5.94 -12.35
N PRO A 34 18.00 6.14 -12.74
CA PRO A 34 18.98 6.92 -11.95
C PRO A 34 18.51 8.33 -11.55
N LEU A 35 17.84 9.04 -12.46
CA LEU A 35 17.32 10.40 -12.20
C LEU A 35 16.23 10.39 -11.13
N GLN A 36 15.27 9.48 -11.22
CA GLN A 36 14.19 9.34 -10.23
C GLN A 36 14.75 8.86 -8.90
N GLN A 37 15.65 7.86 -8.94
CA GLN A 37 16.32 7.35 -7.75
C GLN A 37 17.07 8.46 -6.99
N SER A 38 17.77 9.36 -7.69
CA SER A 38 18.50 10.46 -7.04
C SER A 38 17.60 11.45 -6.29
N ARG A 39 16.32 11.58 -6.69
CA ARG A 39 15.34 12.45 -6.05
C ARG A 39 14.76 11.87 -4.76
N VAL A 40 14.75 10.53 -4.62
CA VAL A 40 14.07 9.86 -3.50
C VAL A 40 15.02 9.09 -2.58
N ARG A 41 16.27 8.89 -2.97
CA ARG A 41 17.25 8.20 -2.13
C ARG A 41 17.46 8.96 -0.82
N GLY A 42 17.26 8.27 0.30
CA GLY A 42 17.41 8.84 1.63
C GLY A 42 16.17 9.52 2.19
N ILE A 43 15.03 9.45 1.50
CA ILE A 43 13.74 9.83 2.11
C ILE A 43 13.42 8.78 3.19
N PRO A 44 13.17 9.18 4.45
CA PRO A 44 12.77 8.24 5.48
C PRO A 44 11.32 7.78 5.27
N LEU A 45 11.07 6.48 5.51
CA LEU A 45 9.73 5.95 5.73
C LEU A 45 9.49 5.84 7.24
N VAL A 46 8.49 6.53 7.74
CA VAL A 46 8.19 6.62 9.16
C VAL A 46 6.92 5.83 9.47
N PRO A 47 6.92 4.96 10.48
CA PRO A 47 5.68 4.37 10.96
C PRO A 47 4.83 5.45 11.66
N ASP A 48 3.54 5.45 11.37
CA ASP A 48 2.54 6.25 12.06
C ASP A 48 1.72 5.32 12.95
N ASP A 49 1.79 5.52 14.26
CA ASP A 49 1.09 4.72 15.27
C ASP A 49 -0.20 5.37 15.78
N GLU A 50 -0.69 6.41 15.07
CA GLU A 50 -1.95 7.06 15.42
C GLU A 50 -3.11 6.07 15.33
N VAL A 51 -3.86 5.99 16.42
CA VAL A 51 -4.94 5.00 16.57
C VAL A 51 -6.08 5.28 15.59
N GLY A 52 -6.38 4.32 14.75
CA GLY A 52 -7.48 4.40 13.77
C GLY A 52 -7.08 5.08 12.46
N GLU A 53 -5.84 5.56 12.35
CA GLU A 53 -5.33 6.03 11.06
C GLU A 53 -5.06 4.83 10.13
N VAL A 54 -5.64 4.88 8.93
CA VAL A 54 -5.42 3.89 7.87
C VAL A 54 -5.02 4.67 6.62
N ASN A 55 -3.73 4.97 6.49
CA ASN A 55 -3.21 5.81 5.42
C ASN A 55 -1.71 5.57 5.20
N ALA A 56 -1.23 5.97 4.01
CA ALA A 56 0.16 6.25 3.73
C ALA A 56 0.21 7.58 2.98
N PHE A 57 1.27 8.36 3.18
CA PHE A 57 1.37 9.65 2.53
C PHE A 57 2.82 10.10 2.33
N ALA A 58 3.01 10.91 1.29
CA ALA A 58 4.20 11.68 1.02
C ALA A 58 4.01 13.14 1.51
N ALA A 59 4.99 13.70 2.19
CA ALA A 59 4.89 15.05 2.72
C ALA A 59 6.24 15.80 2.73
N CYS A 60 6.16 17.10 2.98
CA CYS A 60 7.31 17.97 3.26
C CYS A 60 7.34 18.33 4.74
N THR A 61 8.51 18.28 5.37
CA THR A 61 8.71 18.92 6.67
C THR A 61 8.70 20.44 6.51
N GLN A 62 8.52 21.18 7.59
CA GLN A 62 8.65 22.65 7.59
C GLN A 62 10.04 23.12 7.12
N GLY A 63 11.06 22.29 7.28
CA GLY A 63 12.40 22.51 6.77
C GLY A 63 12.60 22.19 5.29
N GLY A 64 11.53 21.89 4.55
CA GLY A 64 11.58 21.55 3.11
C GLY A 64 12.22 20.19 2.81
N LYS A 65 12.20 19.25 3.77
CA LYS A 65 12.70 17.89 3.59
C LYS A 65 11.56 16.92 3.28
N SER A 66 11.84 15.96 2.39
CA SER A 66 10.92 14.91 2.03
C SER A 66 10.80 13.85 3.13
N ILE A 67 9.57 13.41 3.39
CA ILE A 67 9.24 12.32 4.31
C ILE A 67 8.12 11.48 3.70
N MET A 68 8.11 10.19 4.00
CA MET A 68 6.99 9.29 3.77
C MET A 68 6.54 8.70 5.09
N ALA A 69 5.24 8.50 5.25
CA ALA A 69 4.68 7.80 6.40
C ALA A 69 3.77 6.66 5.95
N ILE A 70 3.66 5.63 6.79
CA ILE A 70 2.70 4.53 6.64
C ILE A 70 2.15 4.20 8.02
N SER A 71 0.80 4.17 8.14
CA SER A 71 0.17 3.89 9.40
C SER A 71 0.15 2.40 9.74
N ASP A 72 0.22 2.10 11.03
CA ASP A 72 0.03 0.74 11.54
C ASP A 72 -1.32 0.17 11.16
N GLY A 73 -2.36 1.01 11.12
CA GLY A 73 -3.68 0.62 10.68
C GLY A 73 -3.72 0.17 9.22
N LEU A 74 -2.98 0.84 8.33
CA LEU A 74 -2.89 0.40 6.93
C LEU A 74 -2.13 -0.92 6.79
N LEU A 75 -1.07 -1.11 7.58
CA LEU A 75 -0.35 -2.38 7.64
C LEU A 75 -1.23 -3.53 8.15
N ASP A 76 -2.04 -3.28 9.19
CA ASP A 76 -3.02 -4.24 9.74
C ASP A 76 -4.06 -4.63 8.66
N VAL A 77 -4.67 -3.65 8.00
CA VAL A 77 -5.65 -3.87 6.92
C VAL A 77 -5.03 -4.64 5.76
N ALA A 78 -3.83 -4.25 5.30
CA ALA A 78 -3.15 -4.93 4.20
C ALA A 78 -2.81 -6.39 4.54
N ALA A 79 -2.42 -6.67 5.80
CA ALA A 79 -2.16 -8.01 6.27
C ALA A 79 -3.43 -8.88 6.30
N HIS A 80 -4.56 -8.36 6.78
CA HIS A 80 -5.83 -9.07 6.75
C HIS A 80 -6.35 -9.32 5.33
N LEU A 81 -6.18 -8.34 4.44
CA LEU A 81 -6.51 -8.50 3.02
C LEU A 81 -5.66 -9.58 2.34
N ALA A 82 -4.36 -9.60 2.62
CA ALA A 82 -3.46 -10.62 2.10
C ALA A 82 -3.87 -12.01 2.59
N GLN A 83 -4.25 -12.16 3.87
CA GLN A 83 -4.79 -13.41 4.42
C GLN A 83 -6.08 -13.82 3.72
N ALA A 84 -7.05 -12.91 3.63
CA ALA A 84 -8.34 -13.17 3.00
C ALA A 84 -8.18 -13.60 1.53
N ARG A 85 -7.38 -12.85 0.77
CA ARG A 85 -7.13 -13.14 -0.64
C ARG A 85 -6.39 -14.45 -0.86
N ALA A 86 -5.39 -14.74 -0.02
CA ALA A 86 -4.67 -16.02 -0.09
C ALA A 86 -5.57 -17.22 0.20
N ILE A 87 -6.52 -17.07 1.13
CA ILE A 87 -7.56 -18.10 1.41
C ILE A 87 -8.48 -18.26 0.19
N ASP A 88 -8.94 -17.17 -0.41
CA ASP A 88 -9.80 -17.24 -1.60
C ASP A 88 -9.11 -17.97 -2.75
N GLU A 89 -7.85 -17.63 -3.02
CA GLU A 89 -7.06 -18.26 -4.10
C GLU A 89 -6.72 -19.73 -3.80
N THR A 90 -6.49 -20.08 -2.54
CA THR A 90 -6.07 -21.44 -2.16
C THR A 90 -7.24 -22.41 -2.02
N PHE A 91 -8.39 -21.93 -1.52
CA PHE A 91 -9.51 -22.76 -1.13
C PHE A 91 -10.81 -22.44 -1.88
N GLY A 92 -10.83 -21.46 -2.78
CA GLY A 92 -12.01 -21.10 -3.57
C GLY A 92 -13.11 -20.42 -2.74
N LEU A 93 -12.76 -19.66 -1.70
CA LEU A 93 -13.69 -18.96 -0.83
C LEU A 93 -13.89 -17.50 -1.28
N ARG A 94 -14.61 -16.71 -0.47
CA ARG A 94 -14.89 -15.29 -0.72
C ARG A 94 -14.58 -14.44 0.51
N LYS A 95 -13.46 -14.70 1.16
CA LYS A 95 -13.06 -14.03 2.40
C LYS A 95 -12.75 -12.55 2.23
N VAL A 96 -12.30 -12.12 1.04
CA VAL A 96 -12.14 -10.69 0.73
C VAL A 96 -13.49 -9.98 0.81
N ASP A 97 -14.54 -10.49 0.16
CA ASP A 97 -15.88 -9.88 0.20
C ASP A 97 -16.44 -9.86 1.62
N GLU A 98 -16.25 -10.96 2.37
CA GLU A 98 -16.67 -11.06 3.77
C GLU A 98 -15.94 -10.03 4.65
N TYR A 99 -14.63 -9.83 4.43
CA TYR A 99 -13.83 -8.87 5.19
C TYR A 99 -14.23 -7.42 4.86
N VAL A 100 -14.41 -7.07 3.58
CA VAL A 100 -14.94 -5.76 3.17
C VAL A 100 -16.28 -5.48 3.87
N ALA A 101 -17.23 -6.42 3.80
CA ALA A 101 -18.53 -6.26 4.43
C ALA A 101 -18.46 -6.20 5.96
N PHE A 102 -17.49 -6.88 6.58
CA PHE A 102 -17.26 -6.82 8.02
C PHE A 102 -16.74 -5.44 8.43
N VAL A 103 -15.72 -4.92 7.73
CA VAL A 103 -15.14 -3.60 7.99
C VAL A 103 -16.20 -2.51 7.79
N ALA A 104 -16.90 -2.49 6.66
CA ALA A 104 -17.91 -1.49 6.37
C ALA A 104 -19.04 -1.41 7.44
N ARG A 105 -19.38 -2.54 8.07
CA ARG A 105 -20.41 -2.58 9.13
C ARG A 105 -19.90 -2.20 10.50
N ASN A 106 -18.64 -2.50 10.83
CA ASN A 106 -18.14 -2.45 12.21
C ASN A 106 -17.14 -1.33 12.45
N GLN A 107 -16.42 -0.87 11.41
CA GLN A 107 -15.50 0.26 11.55
C GLN A 107 -16.26 1.55 11.86
N ARG A 108 -15.66 2.40 12.70
CA ARG A 108 -16.13 3.74 12.98
C ARG A 108 -15.00 4.74 12.73
N PRO A 109 -15.30 5.94 12.24
CA PRO A 109 -14.30 6.99 12.04
C PRO A 109 -13.47 7.22 13.31
N LYS A 110 -12.17 7.35 13.15
CA LYS A 110 -11.21 7.63 14.26
C LYS A 110 -11.23 6.60 15.40
N SER A 111 -11.74 5.39 15.16
CA SER A 111 -11.65 4.29 16.12
C SER A 111 -10.53 3.32 15.72
N PRO A 112 -10.01 2.52 16.66
CA PRO A 112 -9.05 1.46 16.32
C PRO A 112 -9.56 0.62 15.14
N VAL A 113 -8.64 0.17 14.28
CA VAL A 113 -9.00 -0.70 13.16
C VAL A 113 -9.69 -1.96 13.68
N VAL A 114 -10.89 -2.24 13.13
CA VAL A 114 -11.64 -3.44 13.54
C VAL A 114 -10.95 -4.68 12.98
N ARG A 115 -10.70 -5.64 13.87
CA ARG A 115 -10.10 -6.93 13.49
C ARG A 115 -11.17 -7.98 13.32
N PRO A 116 -11.01 -8.90 12.36
CA PRO A 116 -11.90 -10.04 12.20
C PRO A 116 -12.07 -10.81 13.52
N PRO A 117 -13.29 -11.26 13.84
CA PRO A 117 -13.54 -12.00 15.06
C PRO A 117 -12.85 -13.37 15.03
N LEU A 118 -12.67 -13.96 16.21
CA LEU A 118 -12.13 -15.32 16.32
C LEU A 118 -12.95 -16.29 15.46
N GLY A 119 -12.26 -17.12 14.67
CA GLY A 119 -12.90 -18.07 13.75
C GLY A 119 -13.31 -17.48 12.40
N PHE A 120 -13.10 -16.19 12.14
CA PHE A 120 -13.31 -15.61 10.82
C PHE A 120 -12.42 -16.28 9.76
N PHE A 121 -11.17 -16.49 10.08
CA PHE A 121 -10.25 -17.34 9.33
C PHE A 121 -10.18 -18.72 10.00
N ASP A 122 -10.43 -19.79 9.24
CA ASP A 122 -10.26 -21.14 9.75
C ASP A 122 -8.80 -21.41 10.14
N ALA A 123 -8.59 -22.01 11.31
CA ALA A 123 -7.25 -22.20 11.86
C ALA A 123 -6.37 -23.11 10.99
N ALA A 124 -6.94 -24.19 10.41
CA ALA A 124 -6.20 -25.12 9.57
C ALA A 124 -5.85 -24.48 8.22
N GLN A 125 -6.78 -23.73 7.63
CA GLN A 125 -6.55 -22.98 6.40
C GLN A 125 -5.51 -21.86 6.61
N SER A 126 -5.55 -21.16 7.74
CA SER A 126 -4.62 -20.09 8.08
C SER A 126 -3.18 -20.57 8.14
N MET A 127 -2.94 -21.83 8.51
CA MET A 127 -1.61 -22.43 8.64
C MET A 127 -1.21 -23.33 7.47
N ASP A 128 -2.01 -23.42 6.39
CA ASP A 128 -1.63 -24.12 5.16
C ASP A 128 -0.44 -23.40 4.51
N GLY A 129 0.66 -24.12 4.27
CA GLY A 129 1.90 -23.53 3.76
C GLY A 129 1.75 -22.84 2.39
N ARG A 130 0.80 -23.28 1.53
CA ARG A 130 0.52 -22.61 0.24
C ARG A 130 -0.13 -21.25 0.45
N LYS A 131 -1.11 -21.21 1.35
CA LYS A 131 -1.79 -19.96 1.74
C LYS A 131 -0.81 -19.00 2.39
N VAL A 132 0.03 -19.48 3.32
CA VAL A 132 1.05 -18.65 3.99
C VAL A 132 2.02 -18.07 2.97
N GLN A 133 2.56 -18.87 2.05
CA GLN A 133 3.43 -18.35 0.99
C GLN A 133 2.72 -17.30 0.15
N ARG A 134 1.47 -17.54 -0.25
CA ARG A 134 0.71 -16.61 -1.10
C ARG A 134 0.37 -15.31 -0.38
N GLN A 135 0.03 -15.33 0.91
CA GLN A 135 -0.26 -14.12 1.67
C GLN A 135 0.96 -13.20 1.83
N HIS A 136 2.17 -13.75 1.99
CA HIS A 136 3.38 -12.94 2.00
C HIS A 136 3.58 -12.22 0.67
N GLN A 137 3.40 -12.91 -0.45
CA GLN A 137 3.48 -12.31 -1.79
C GLN A 137 2.46 -11.18 -1.97
N LEU A 138 1.20 -11.41 -1.57
CA LEU A 138 0.12 -10.43 -1.68
C LEU A 138 0.35 -9.22 -0.76
N PHE A 139 0.88 -9.43 0.43
CA PHE A 139 1.22 -8.35 1.35
C PHE A 139 2.34 -7.47 0.77
N GLU A 140 3.42 -8.08 0.27
CA GLU A 140 4.51 -7.35 -0.39
C GLU A 140 4.03 -6.59 -1.64
N GLU A 141 3.14 -7.16 -2.47
CA GLU A 141 2.57 -6.47 -3.64
C GLU A 141 1.74 -5.24 -3.26
N GLN A 142 0.93 -5.33 -2.18
CA GLN A 142 0.18 -4.20 -1.67
C GLN A 142 1.12 -3.09 -1.20
N LEU A 143 2.13 -3.44 -0.39
CA LEU A 143 3.15 -2.49 0.07
C LEU A 143 3.91 -1.86 -1.10
N ALA A 144 4.29 -2.66 -2.10
CA ALA A 144 5.00 -2.16 -3.27
C ALA A 144 4.19 -1.11 -4.03
N PHE A 145 2.88 -1.31 -4.20
CA PHE A 145 2.03 -0.31 -4.84
C PHE A 145 1.85 0.94 -3.98
N ILE A 146 1.49 0.79 -2.70
CA ILE A 146 1.28 1.90 -1.78
C ILE A 146 2.53 2.78 -1.72
N LEU A 147 3.68 2.18 -1.42
CA LEU A 147 4.95 2.90 -1.30
C LEU A 147 5.45 3.43 -2.65
N GLY A 148 5.21 2.70 -3.74
CA GLY A 148 5.54 3.14 -5.09
C GLY A 148 4.74 4.37 -5.53
N HIS A 149 3.47 4.48 -5.11
CA HIS A 149 2.62 5.64 -5.32
C HIS A 149 3.16 6.87 -4.56
N GLU A 150 3.47 6.72 -3.28
CA GLU A 150 4.01 7.80 -2.45
C GLU A 150 5.41 8.27 -2.93
N LEU A 151 6.27 7.34 -3.33
CA LEU A 151 7.53 7.67 -4.01
C LEU A 151 7.27 8.45 -5.30
N GLY A 152 6.21 8.11 -6.02
CA GLY A 152 5.77 8.80 -7.23
C GLY A 152 5.57 10.30 -7.00
N HIS A 153 4.89 10.69 -5.93
CA HIS A 153 4.69 12.10 -5.59
C HIS A 153 6.02 12.85 -5.42
N HIS A 154 7.03 12.22 -4.83
CA HIS A 154 8.34 12.87 -4.65
C HIS A 154 9.12 12.98 -5.97
N TYR A 155 9.29 11.89 -6.72
CA TYR A 155 10.15 11.97 -7.91
C TYR A 155 9.49 12.62 -9.14
N LEU A 156 8.16 12.72 -9.17
CA LEU A 156 7.44 13.50 -10.17
C LEU A 156 7.41 15.01 -9.85
N GLY A 157 7.80 15.40 -8.63
CA GLY A 157 7.86 16.80 -8.22
C GLY A 157 6.50 17.37 -7.80
N HIS A 158 5.57 16.52 -7.35
CA HIS A 158 4.29 16.98 -6.81
C HIS A 158 4.44 17.73 -5.48
N LEU A 159 5.59 17.57 -4.83
CA LEU A 159 5.96 18.18 -3.56
C LEU A 159 7.19 19.08 -3.74
N PRO A 160 7.21 20.28 -3.13
CA PRO A 160 8.31 21.22 -3.28
C PRO A 160 9.48 20.94 -2.31
N CYS A 161 9.68 19.71 -1.89
CA CYS A 161 10.71 19.31 -0.94
C CYS A 161 11.75 18.37 -1.55
N THR A 162 12.86 18.19 -0.84
CA THR A 162 13.99 17.38 -1.30
C THR A 162 14.41 16.36 -0.25
N ALA A 163 14.98 15.24 -0.69
CA ALA A 163 15.57 14.26 0.21
C ALA A 163 16.65 14.91 1.10
N GLY A 164 16.75 14.47 2.34
CA GLY A 164 17.73 14.96 3.30
C GLY A 164 17.46 14.47 4.71
N ASN A 165 18.32 14.86 5.65
CA ASN A 165 18.17 14.44 7.04
C ASN A 165 16.93 15.11 7.66
N VAL A 166 16.10 14.31 8.29
CA VAL A 166 14.88 14.73 9.00
C VAL A 166 15.07 14.45 10.49
N THR A 167 14.75 15.42 11.33
CA THR A 167 14.84 15.29 12.77
C THR A 167 13.59 14.65 13.37
N ALA A 168 13.69 14.04 14.55
CA ALA A 168 12.54 13.47 15.25
C ALA A 168 11.42 14.48 15.51
N SER A 169 11.76 15.75 15.78
CA SER A 169 10.76 16.80 15.99
C SER A 169 10.03 17.19 14.70
N GLU A 170 10.69 17.15 13.55
CA GLU A 170 10.05 17.35 12.25
C GLU A 170 9.11 16.20 11.90
N ILE A 171 9.52 14.97 12.17
CA ILE A 171 8.67 13.78 12.01
C ILE A 171 7.39 13.93 12.84
N GLY A 172 7.52 14.19 14.14
CA GLY A 172 6.36 14.33 15.03
C GLY A 172 5.37 15.41 14.57
N ARG A 173 5.85 16.52 14.01
CA ARG A 173 4.96 17.56 13.44
C ARG A 173 4.24 17.09 12.19
N VAL A 174 4.94 16.44 11.25
CA VAL A 174 4.31 15.95 10.01
C VAL A 174 3.20 14.95 10.31
N LEU A 175 3.39 14.05 11.29
CA LEU A 175 2.37 13.08 11.68
C LEU A 175 1.14 13.72 12.35
N THR A 176 1.28 14.91 12.95
CA THR A 176 0.16 15.64 13.57
C THR A 176 -0.50 16.68 12.68
N ASP A 177 0.15 17.07 11.58
CA ASP A 177 -0.39 18.02 10.63
C ASP A 177 -1.39 17.34 9.69
N VAL A 178 -2.37 18.12 9.19
CA VAL A 178 -3.29 17.62 8.16
C VAL A 178 -2.53 17.40 6.86
N VAL A 179 -2.51 16.17 6.37
CA VAL A 179 -1.89 15.82 5.10
C VAL A 179 -2.64 16.50 3.96
N PRO A 180 -1.97 17.32 3.11
CA PRO A 180 -2.63 17.94 1.98
C PRO A 180 -3.06 16.89 0.96
N ALA A 181 -4.32 16.93 0.55
CA ALA A 181 -4.80 16.14 -0.58
C ALA A 181 -4.18 16.67 -1.88
N PHE A 182 -3.67 15.77 -2.72
CA PHE A 182 -3.19 16.13 -4.05
C PHE A 182 -4.37 16.34 -5.01
N ASN A 183 -4.14 17.09 -6.08
CA ASN A 183 -5.13 17.15 -7.14
C ASN A 183 -5.22 15.79 -7.88
N GLN A 184 -6.38 15.53 -8.49
CA GLN A 184 -6.66 14.27 -9.16
C GLN A 184 -5.63 13.89 -10.23
N GLN A 185 -5.06 14.85 -10.95
CA GLN A 185 -4.05 14.59 -11.99
C GLN A 185 -2.75 14.07 -11.38
N PHE A 186 -2.31 14.65 -10.26
CA PHE A 186 -1.13 14.19 -9.54
C PHE A 186 -1.31 12.78 -8.98
N GLU A 187 -2.51 12.49 -8.46
CA GLU A 187 -2.86 11.16 -7.97
C GLU A 187 -2.80 10.10 -9.08
N LEU A 188 -3.41 10.37 -10.24
CA LEU A 188 -3.37 9.44 -11.37
C LEU A 188 -1.96 9.28 -11.94
N ALA A 189 -1.15 10.34 -11.94
CA ALA A 189 0.26 10.26 -12.32
C ALA A 189 1.06 9.41 -11.32
N ALA A 190 0.80 9.55 -10.02
CA ALA A 190 1.41 8.73 -8.98
C ALA A 190 0.98 7.24 -9.09
N ASP A 191 -0.28 6.96 -9.44
CA ASP A 191 -0.75 5.59 -9.71
C ASP A 191 -0.01 4.95 -10.90
N MET A 192 0.16 5.68 -11.99
CA MET A 192 0.93 5.22 -13.15
C MET A 192 2.39 4.98 -12.78
N ALA A 193 2.98 5.91 -12.05
CA ALA A 193 4.36 5.86 -11.62
C ALA A 193 4.62 4.69 -10.66
N GLY A 194 3.76 4.52 -9.65
CA GLY A 194 3.78 3.40 -8.71
C GLY A 194 3.62 2.06 -9.41
N THR A 195 2.63 1.94 -10.31
CA THR A 195 2.40 0.71 -11.08
C THR A 195 3.63 0.34 -11.95
N ASN A 196 4.20 1.31 -12.66
CA ASN A 196 5.42 1.08 -13.45
C ASN A 196 6.61 0.65 -12.58
N ASN A 197 6.79 1.27 -11.40
CA ASN A 197 7.87 0.92 -10.48
C ASN A 197 7.68 -0.50 -9.92
N VAL A 198 6.45 -0.86 -9.51
CA VAL A 198 6.09 -2.22 -9.04
C VAL A 198 6.44 -3.26 -10.11
N LEU A 199 5.98 -3.07 -11.33
CA LEU A 199 6.18 -4.03 -12.42
C LEU A 199 7.66 -4.11 -12.84
N THR A 200 8.38 -2.98 -12.88
CA THR A 200 9.82 -2.95 -13.16
C THR A 200 10.61 -3.69 -12.08
N THR A 201 10.28 -3.46 -10.81
CA THR A 201 10.88 -4.14 -9.67
C THR A 201 10.57 -5.63 -9.72
N GLY A 202 9.31 -5.98 -9.94
CA GLY A 202 8.86 -7.36 -10.07
C GLY A 202 9.56 -8.12 -11.18
N ALA A 203 9.77 -7.49 -12.35
CA ALA A 203 10.48 -8.11 -13.46
C ALA A 203 11.96 -8.45 -13.18
N ARG A 204 12.57 -7.79 -12.19
CA ARG A 204 13.97 -8.01 -11.78
C ARG A 204 14.13 -8.98 -10.62
N ARG A 205 13.04 -9.37 -9.96
CA ARG A 205 13.07 -10.30 -8.83
C ARG A 205 13.36 -11.73 -9.32
N ALA A 206 14.15 -12.46 -8.56
CA ALA A 206 14.27 -13.90 -8.71
C ALA A 206 13.11 -14.57 -7.95
N GLY A 207 12.38 -15.44 -8.59
CA GLY A 207 11.26 -16.17 -7.99
C GLY A 207 9.91 -15.47 -8.19
N TYR A 208 9.29 -14.94 -7.13
CA TYR A 208 8.00 -14.28 -7.25
C TYR A 208 8.11 -12.86 -7.84
N HIS A 209 7.40 -12.61 -8.92
CA HIS A 209 7.34 -11.31 -9.60
C HIS A 209 6.15 -10.49 -9.11
N TYR A 210 6.36 -9.25 -8.74
CA TYR A 210 5.27 -8.32 -8.44
C TYR A 210 4.39 -8.09 -9.67
N THR A 211 3.10 -8.00 -9.42
CA THR A 211 2.09 -7.66 -10.42
C THR A 211 1.26 -6.46 -9.93
N GLU A 212 0.33 -5.99 -10.75
CA GLU A 212 -0.67 -5.01 -10.33
C GLU A 212 -1.73 -5.61 -9.38
N GLY A 213 -1.66 -6.90 -9.07
CA GLY A 213 -2.64 -7.61 -8.24
C GLY A 213 -2.80 -7.01 -6.85
N GLY A 214 -1.69 -6.63 -6.21
CA GLY A 214 -1.71 -5.97 -4.90
C GLY A 214 -2.39 -4.60 -4.94
N ALA A 215 -2.10 -3.79 -5.97
CA ALA A 215 -2.75 -2.50 -6.20
C ALA A 215 -4.27 -2.67 -6.36
N LEU A 216 -4.70 -3.59 -7.21
CA LEU A 216 -6.11 -3.85 -7.45
C LEU A 216 -6.83 -4.41 -6.22
N LEU A 217 -6.16 -5.22 -5.41
CA LEU A 217 -6.70 -5.73 -4.15
C LEU A 217 -6.96 -4.58 -3.17
N THR A 218 -5.97 -3.72 -2.96
CA THR A 218 -6.07 -2.53 -2.09
C THR A 218 -7.19 -1.59 -2.56
N MET A 219 -7.20 -1.23 -3.86
CA MET A 219 -8.22 -0.32 -4.40
C MET A 219 -9.64 -0.90 -4.32
N ARG A 220 -9.80 -2.22 -4.53
CA ARG A 220 -11.11 -2.87 -4.41
C ARG A 220 -11.61 -2.92 -2.97
N PHE A 221 -10.70 -3.04 -2.01
CA PHE A 221 -11.08 -2.98 -0.59
C PHE A 221 -11.65 -1.60 -0.25
N PHE A 222 -10.92 -0.51 -0.48
CA PHE A 222 -11.40 0.84 -0.18
C PHE A 222 -12.68 1.16 -0.96
N GLY A 223 -12.72 0.89 -2.27
CA GLY A 223 -13.94 1.11 -3.06
C GLY A 223 -15.13 0.25 -2.63
N GLY A 224 -14.91 -0.95 -2.12
CA GLY A 224 -15.96 -1.80 -1.57
C GLY A 224 -16.48 -1.29 -0.23
N VAL A 225 -15.60 -0.80 0.64
CA VAL A 225 -15.96 -0.16 1.90
C VAL A 225 -16.79 1.10 1.64
N ASP A 226 -16.33 1.98 0.73
CA ASP A 226 -17.06 3.21 0.32
C ASP A 226 -18.46 2.90 -0.20
N GLN A 227 -18.62 1.86 -1.02
CA GLN A 227 -19.94 1.47 -1.56
C GLN A 227 -20.90 0.98 -0.47
N LEU A 228 -20.38 0.30 0.54
CA LEU A 228 -21.20 -0.27 1.63
C LEU A 228 -21.42 0.70 2.79
N SER A 229 -20.58 1.73 2.91
CA SER A 229 -20.66 2.78 3.93
C SER A 229 -20.51 4.17 3.32
N PRO A 230 -21.40 4.61 2.40
CA PRO A 230 -21.18 5.82 1.59
C PRO A 230 -21.36 7.14 2.37
N ILE A 231 -21.85 7.09 3.60
CA ILE A 231 -22.12 8.29 4.42
C ILE A 231 -20.94 8.61 5.35
N ASP A 232 -20.17 7.58 5.75
CA ASP A 232 -19.08 7.72 6.71
C ASP A 232 -17.74 7.54 6.00
N ILE A 233 -16.89 8.54 6.09
CA ILE A 233 -15.47 8.38 5.76
C ILE A 233 -14.84 7.61 6.92
N LEU A 234 -14.48 6.37 6.66
CA LEU A 234 -13.99 5.45 7.70
C LEU A 234 -12.48 5.57 7.93
N PHE A 235 -11.72 5.97 6.90
CA PHE A 235 -10.27 5.95 6.90
C PHE A 235 -9.68 7.25 6.34
N GLY A 236 -8.46 7.60 6.78
CA GLY A 236 -7.71 8.76 6.27
C GLY A 236 -7.39 8.66 4.77
N PHE A 237 -7.21 7.45 4.25
CA PHE A 237 -6.99 7.19 2.83
C PHE A 237 -8.05 7.82 1.91
N GLU A 238 -9.34 7.74 2.28
CA GLU A 238 -10.45 8.30 1.51
C GLU A 238 -10.43 9.85 1.45
N LEU A 239 -9.80 10.49 2.45
CA LEU A 239 -9.69 11.95 2.51
C LEU A 239 -8.57 12.50 1.61
N THR A 240 -7.54 11.71 1.38
CA THR A 240 -6.32 12.16 0.71
C THR A 240 -6.23 11.73 -0.75
N HIS A 241 -7.04 10.73 -1.16
CA HIS A 241 -6.98 10.14 -2.49
C HIS A 241 -8.33 10.13 -3.22
N PRO A 242 -8.35 10.18 -4.57
CA PRO A 242 -9.57 10.05 -5.36
C PRO A 242 -10.22 8.67 -5.19
N PRO A 243 -11.54 8.55 -5.48
CA PRO A 243 -12.25 7.29 -5.40
C PRO A 243 -11.59 6.17 -6.22
N SER A 244 -11.56 4.97 -5.67
CA SER A 244 -10.94 3.77 -6.27
C SER A 244 -11.48 3.45 -7.67
N GLY A 245 -12.74 3.80 -7.95
CA GLY A 245 -13.35 3.60 -9.27
C GLY A 245 -12.67 4.36 -10.41
N ILE A 246 -12.00 5.47 -10.11
CA ILE A 246 -11.21 6.25 -11.09
C ILE A 246 -9.79 5.68 -11.21
N ARG A 247 -9.21 5.24 -10.11
CA ARG A 247 -7.83 4.75 -10.02
C ARG A 247 -7.63 3.36 -10.63
N ILE A 248 -8.57 2.42 -10.41
CA ILE A 248 -8.51 1.05 -10.92
C ILE A 248 -8.26 0.98 -12.44
N PRO A 249 -9.02 1.70 -13.30
CA PRO A 249 -8.76 1.70 -14.75
C PRO A 249 -7.36 2.18 -15.13
N VAL A 250 -6.84 3.20 -14.43
CA VAL A 250 -5.49 3.74 -14.68
C VAL A 250 -4.42 2.69 -14.36
N ILE A 251 -4.52 2.02 -13.21
CA ILE A 251 -3.60 0.94 -12.82
C ILE A 251 -3.62 -0.18 -13.86
N GLN A 252 -4.82 -0.63 -14.27
CA GLN A 252 -4.97 -1.70 -15.26
C GLN A 252 -4.40 -1.31 -16.63
N GLN A 253 -4.69 -0.10 -17.11
CA GLN A 253 -4.16 0.39 -18.39
C GLN A 253 -2.65 0.53 -18.37
N THR A 254 -2.09 1.03 -17.27
CA THR A 254 -0.63 1.13 -17.08
C THR A 254 0.03 -0.24 -17.10
N ALA A 255 -0.53 -1.21 -16.41
CA ALA A 255 -0.01 -2.58 -16.40
C ALA A 255 -0.11 -3.25 -17.77
N ASN A 256 -1.20 -3.04 -18.52
CA ASN A 256 -1.34 -3.54 -19.87
C ASN A 256 -0.32 -2.91 -20.84
N ALA A 257 -0.11 -1.60 -20.74
CA ALA A 257 0.89 -0.89 -21.53
C ALA A 257 2.32 -1.35 -21.21
N PHE A 258 2.62 -1.57 -19.92
CA PHE A 258 3.91 -2.13 -19.50
C PHE A 258 4.20 -3.47 -20.18
N ARG A 259 3.23 -4.38 -20.17
CA ARG A 259 3.36 -5.67 -20.84
C ARG A 259 3.49 -5.54 -22.37
N ALA A 260 2.68 -4.67 -22.98
CA ALA A 260 2.67 -4.44 -24.43
C ALA A 260 3.98 -3.81 -24.95
N THR A 261 4.65 -3.00 -24.14
CA THR A 261 5.91 -2.31 -24.48
C THR A 261 7.17 -3.08 -24.09
N GLY A 262 7.03 -4.30 -23.58
CA GLY A 262 8.18 -5.09 -23.13
C GLY A 262 8.87 -4.50 -21.91
N GLY A 263 8.11 -3.84 -21.01
CA GLY A 263 8.61 -3.32 -19.75
C GLY A 263 9.00 -1.84 -19.74
N GLN A 264 8.68 -1.09 -20.81
CA GLN A 264 8.94 0.36 -20.85
C GLN A 264 7.84 1.19 -20.16
N GLY A 265 6.63 0.61 -20.03
CA GLY A 265 5.49 1.31 -19.45
C GLY A 265 4.93 2.45 -20.32
N LEU A 266 3.97 3.18 -19.76
CA LEU A 266 3.51 4.44 -20.33
C LEU A 266 4.47 5.57 -19.96
N PRO A 267 4.81 6.47 -20.87
CA PRO A 267 5.58 7.67 -20.51
C PRO A 267 4.72 8.51 -19.58
N ILE A 268 5.24 8.78 -18.37
CA ILE A 268 4.64 9.71 -17.44
C ILE A 268 5.17 11.08 -17.80
N PHE A 269 4.32 11.91 -18.40
CA PHE A 269 4.68 13.30 -18.67
C PHE A 269 4.65 14.04 -17.32
N GLY A 270 5.82 14.49 -16.85
CA GLY A 270 5.89 15.47 -15.75
C GLY A 270 5.24 16.76 -16.21
N PHE A 271 4.33 17.28 -15.40
CA PHE A 271 3.73 18.61 -15.61
C PHE A 271 4.58 19.69 -14.95
#